data_a8df4a3fe5d82f099bbc2a41dfbbf20c
#
_entry.id   a8df4a3fe5d82f099bbc2a41dfbbf20c
#
_cell.length_a   1.000
_cell.length_b   1.000
_cell.length_c   1.000
_cell.angle_alpha   90.00
_cell.angle_beta   90.00
_cell.angle_gamma   90.00
#
_symmetry.space_group_name_H-M   'P 1'
#
loop_
_entity.id
_entity.type
_entity.pdbx_description
1 polymer ?
#
loop_
_entity_poly.entity_id
_entity_poly.type
_entity_poly.pdbx_seq_one_letter_code
_entity_poly.pdbx_strand_id
1 'polypeptide(L)'
;MIEAIFLDRDGTIGGSNEIQYPGDFQLFPHAKQAIIDIKKQNIPLFSFTNQPDIAKGKVKKSQFISELLAFGFDDVYLCPHEDSDACSCRKPNPGMLLRAAEEHSLNLANCIVIGDRWKDLVAAHTAGAQCILVLTGAGHDTLHAREKWADVQAAFIAANVQEAVEFIFTSLSSQPILPHSHTR
;
A
#
# COMPACT_ATOMS: atom_id res chain seq x y z
N MET A 1 6.22 16.32 4.23
CA MET A 1 6.46 15.85 2.84
C MET A 1 6.28 14.33 2.84
N ILE A 2 5.63 13.75 1.83
CA ILE A 2 5.47 12.30 1.74
C ILE A 2 6.79 11.69 1.30
N GLU A 3 7.24 10.65 2.05
CA GLU A 3 8.50 9.97 1.79
C GLU A 3 8.32 8.72 0.94
N ALA A 4 7.17 8.03 1.05
CA ALA A 4 6.82 6.89 0.22
C ALA A 4 5.31 6.61 0.21
N ILE A 5 4.85 5.94 -0.85
CA ILE A 5 3.51 5.35 -0.93
C ILE A 5 3.66 3.84 -1.08
N PHE A 6 2.91 3.10 -0.27
CA PHE A 6 2.82 1.64 -0.33
C PHE A 6 1.45 1.24 -0.87
N LEU A 7 1.42 0.40 -1.89
CA LEU A 7 0.18 -0.14 -2.46
C LEU A 7 0.09 -1.65 -2.26
N ASP A 8 -1.04 -2.12 -1.75
CA ASP A 8 -1.36 -3.54 -1.88
C ASP A 8 -1.64 -3.89 -3.35
N ARG A 9 -1.52 -5.18 -3.69
CA ARG A 9 -1.67 -5.66 -5.06
C ARG A 9 -3.11 -6.08 -5.36
N ASP A 10 -3.53 -7.18 -4.75
CA ASP A 10 -4.77 -7.89 -5.09
C ASP A 10 -6.00 -7.17 -4.52
N GLY A 11 -6.88 -6.72 -5.41
CA GLY A 11 -8.04 -5.92 -5.04
C GLY A 11 -7.79 -4.42 -4.94
N THR A 12 -6.54 -3.97 -4.81
CA THR A 12 -6.18 -2.56 -4.72
C THR A 12 -5.79 -1.97 -6.07
N ILE A 13 -4.78 -2.55 -6.73
CA ILE A 13 -4.32 -2.07 -8.03
C ILE A 13 -4.84 -2.90 -9.21
N GLY A 14 -5.42 -4.05 -8.96
CA GLY A 14 -5.93 -4.95 -9.99
C GLY A 14 -6.47 -6.24 -9.40
N GLY A 15 -6.84 -7.16 -10.28
CA GLY A 15 -7.34 -8.46 -9.89
C GLY A 15 -8.71 -8.42 -9.21
N SER A 16 -8.89 -9.28 -8.24
CA SER A 16 -10.08 -9.38 -7.41
C SER A 16 -9.69 -9.52 -5.93
N ASN A 17 -10.62 -9.87 -5.05
CA ASN A 17 -10.30 -10.24 -3.68
C ASN A 17 -9.65 -11.64 -3.54
N GLU A 18 -9.52 -12.37 -4.64
CA GLU A 18 -8.75 -13.62 -4.73
C GLU A 18 -7.34 -13.36 -5.27
N ILE A 19 -6.39 -14.26 -4.93
CA ILE A 19 -5.02 -14.15 -5.42
C ILE A 19 -4.99 -14.52 -6.91
N GLN A 20 -4.46 -13.61 -7.73
CA GLN A 20 -4.16 -13.86 -9.13
C GLN A 20 -2.65 -13.94 -9.35
N TYR A 21 -2.20 -14.95 -10.10
CA TYR A 21 -0.78 -15.14 -10.35
C TYR A 21 -0.22 -14.12 -11.36
N PRO A 22 1.08 -13.83 -11.29
CA PRO A 22 1.76 -13.02 -12.29
C PRO A 22 1.60 -13.60 -13.70
N GLY A 23 1.32 -12.71 -14.67
CA GLY A 23 1.02 -13.05 -16.05
C GLY A 23 -0.47 -13.02 -16.36
N ASP A 24 -1.33 -13.43 -15.43
CA ASP A 24 -2.80 -13.34 -15.57
C ASP A 24 -3.37 -12.09 -14.89
N PHE A 25 -2.57 -11.44 -14.03
CA PHE A 25 -2.99 -10.26 -13.28
C PHE A 25 -3.13 -9.03 -14.19
N GLN A 26 -4.30 -8.40 -14.09
CA GLN A 26 -4.61 -7.20 -14.86
C GLN A 26 -4.75 -6.00 -13.93
N LEU A 27 -3.98 -4.94 -14.21
CA LEU A 27 -4.17 -3.65 -13.55
C LEU A 27 -5.54 -3.07 -13.88
N PHE A 28 -6.22 -2.51 -12.88
CA PHE A 28 -7.36 -1.65 -13.15
C PHE A 28 -6.91 -0.43 -13.99
N PRO A 29 -7.74 0.06 -14.92
CA PRO A 29 -7.39 1.23 -15.74
C PRO A 29 -6.98 2.44 -14.89
N HIS A 30 -7.70 2.71 -13.80
CA HIS A 30 -7.40 3.79 -12.86
C HIS A 30 -6.10 3.56 -12.06
N ALA A 31 -5.71 2.31 -11.79
CA ALA A 31 -4.46 2.02 -11.09
C ALA A 31 -3.23 2.35 -11.94
N LYS A 32 -3.30 2.10 -13.23
CA LYS A 32 -2.23 2.48 -14.15
C LYS A 32 -2.00 3.99 -14.14
N GLN A 33 -3.08 4.78 -14.14
CA GLN A 33 -2.97 6.24 -14.08
C GLN A 33 -2.42 6.70 -12.73
N ALA A 34 -2.90 6.13 -11.62
CA ALA A 34 -2.41 6.43 -10.27
C ALA A 34 -0.89 6.21 -10.13
N ILE A 35 -0.39 5.09 -10.63
CA ILE A 35 1.06 4.79 -10.63
C ILE A 35 1.84 5.86 -11.41
N ILE A 36 1.36 6.23 -12.61
CA ILE A 36 1.98 7.28 -13.43
C ILE A 36 2.02 8.62 -12.66
N ASP A 37 0.94 8.99 -12.00
CA ASP A 37 0.82 10.26 -11.31
C ASP A 37 1.71 10.31 -10.06
N ILE A 38 1.84 9.22 -9.31
CA ILE A 38 2.80 9.08 -8.19
C ILE A 38 4.23 9.28 -8.71
N LYS A 39 4.59 8.58 -9.80
CA LYS A 39 5.94 8.65 -10.38
C LYS A 39 6.29 10.05 -10.88
N LYS A 40 5.34 10.81 -11.43
CA LYS A 40 5.54 12.22 -11.82
C LYS A 40 5.91 13.13 -10.64
N GLN A 41 5.48 12.80 -9.42
CA GLN A 41 5.82 13.53 -8.20
C GLN A 41 7.18 13.13 -7.61
N ASN A 42 7.88 12.17 -8.22
CA ASN A 42 9.12 11.58 -7.70
C ASN A 42 8.97 11.00 -6.28
N ILE A 43 7.78 10.53 -5.93
CA ILE A 43 7.52 9.85 -4.66
C ILE A 43 7.86 8.36 -4.84
N PRO A 44 8.70 7.78 -3.98
CA PRO A 44 8.96 6.34 -3.97
C PRO A 44 7.68 5.53 -3.84
N LEU A 45 7.51 4.54 -4.71
CA LEU A 45 6.34 3.68 -4.78
C LEU A 45 6.73 2.23 -4.50
N PHE A 46 6.21 1.67 -3.42
CA PHE A 46 6.50 0.32 -2.99
C PHE A 46 5.27 -0.57 -2.98
N SER A 47 5.46 -1.83 -3.35
CA SER A 47 4.43 -2.85 -3.16
C SER A 47 4.50 -3.43 -1.75
N PHE A 48 3.34 -3.87 -1.24
CA PHE A 48 3.22 -4.40 0.11
C PHE A 48 2.10 -5.46 0.14
N THR A 49 2.44 -6.73 -0.16
CA THR A 49 1.46 -7.76 -0.48
C THR A 49 1.70 -9.10 0.23
N ASN A 50 0.62 -9.81 0.60
CA ASN A 50 0.68 -11.17 1.12
C ASN A 50 0.46 -12.17 -0.03
N GLN A 51 1.43 -13.07 -0.25
CA GLN A 51 1.40 -14.05 -1.35
C GLN A 51 1.70 -15.47 -0.83
N PRO A 52 0.76 -16.11 -0.08
CA PRO A 52 1.01 -17.37 0.61
C PRO A 52 1.24 -18.57 -0.33
N ASP A 53 0.79 -18.50 -1.57
CA ASP A 53 0.97 -19.60 -2.53
C ASP A 53 2.42 -19.77 -2.99
N ILE A 54 3.29 -18.82 -2.65
CA ILE A 54 4.75 -18.98 -2.80
C ILE A 54 5.26 -20.09 -1.86
N ALA A 55 4.83 -20.10 -0.59
CA ALA A 55 5.19 -21.17 0.36
C ALA A 55 4.72 -22.54 -0.11
N LYS A 56 3.57 -22.60 -0.82
CA LYS A 56 3.02 -23.83 -1.39
C LYS A 56 3.69 -24.27 -2.71
N GLY A 57 4.69 -23.53 -3.17
CA GLY A 57 5.39 -23.83 -4.43
C GLY A 57 4.58 -23.63 -5.71
N LYS A 58 3.41 -22.99 -5.65
CA LYS A 58 2.53 -22.78 -6.82
C LYS A 58 3.04 -21.69 -7.75
N VAL A 59 3.79 -20.73 -7.22
CA VAL A 59 4.31 -19.56 -7.94
C VAL A 59 5.64 -19.12 -7.33
N LYS A 60 6.52 -18.57 -8.14
CA LYS A 60 7.83 -18.08 -7.66
C LYS A 60 7.74 -16.62 -7.20
N LYS A 61 8.42 -16.30 -6.10
CA LYS A 61 8.58 -14.93 -5.60
C LYS A 61 9.10 -13.97 -6.68
N SER A 62 10.05 -14.42 -7.50
CA SER A 62 10.64 -13.61 -8.57
C SER A 62 9.64 -13.17 -9.64
N GLN A 63 8.57 -13.94 -9.88
CA GLN A 63 7.55 -13.57 -10.85
C GLN A 63 6.73 -12.37 -10.37
N PHE A 64 6.33 -12.33 -9.08
CA PHE A 64 5.69 -11.17 -8.48
C PHE A 64 6.59 -9.92 -8.52
N ILE A 65 7.88 -10.10 -8.16
CA ILE A 65 8.83 -9.00 -8.18
C ILE A 65 8.96 -8.44 -9.60
N SER A 66 9.19 -9.28 -10.59
CA SER A 66 9.35 -8.84 -11.99
C SER A 66 8.10 -8.14 -12.51
N GLU A 67 6.90 -8.64 -12.19
CA GLU A 67 5.63 -8.05 -12.61
C GLU A 67 5.43 -6.65 -11.99
N LEU A 68 5.62 -6.53 -10.68
CA LEU A 68 5.41 -5.27 -9.97
C LEU A 68 6.43 -4.19 -10.38
N LEU A 69 7.71 -4.56 -10.55
CA LEU A 69 8.70 -3.64 -11.10
C LEU A 69 8.34 -3.20 -12.52
N ALA A 70 7.80 -4.10 -13.35
CA ALA A 70 7.33 -3.75 -14.71
C ALA A 70 6.11 -2.80 -14.68
N PHE A 71 5.30 -2.82 -13.63
CA PHE A 71 4.22 -1.85 -13.43
C PHE A 71 4.69 -0.47 -12.97
N GLY A 72 5.97 -0.31 -12.60
CA GLY A 72 6.57 0.96 -12.21
C GLY A 72 6.84 1.13 -10.71
N PHE A 73 6.72 0.06 -9.92
CA PHE A 73 7.15 0.08 -8.52
C PHE A 73 8.66 0.19 -8.41
N ASP A 74 9.15 0.91 -7.40
CA ASP A 74 10.59 1.09 -7.15
C ASP A 74 11.16 -0.09 -6.36
N ASP A 75 10.35 -0.71 -5.47
CA ASP A 75 10.71 -1.93 -4.77
C ASP A 75 9.48 -2.75 -4.38
N VAL A 76 9.68 -4.01 -3.99
CA VAL A 76 8.61 -4.99 -3.76
C VAL A 76 8.77 -5.66 -2.41
N TYR A 77 7.89 -5.32 -1.49
CA TYR A 77 7.75 -5.97 -0.19
C TYR A 77 6.62 -6.97 -0.26
N LEU A 78 6.95 -8.25 -0.17
CA LEU A 78 5.96 -9.31 -0.16
C LEU A 78 6.22 -10.33 0.95
N CYS A 79 5.16 -10.85 1.53
CA CYS A 79 5.19 -11.94 2.48
C CYS A 79 4.81 -13.24 1.77
N PRO A 80 5.71 -14.23 1.70
CA PRO A 80 5.43 -15.52 1.05
C PRO A 80 4.79 -16.54 1.99
N HIS A 81 4.63 -16.22 3.28
CA HIS A 81 4.27 -17.17 4.33
C HIS A 81 2.76 -17.41 4.43
N GLU A 82 2.38 -18.57 4.95
CA GLU A 82 1.01 -18.87 5.35
C GLU A 82 0.68 -18.25 6.73
N ASP A 83 -0.61 -18.22 7.11
CA ASP A 83 -1.03 -17.71 8.42
C ASP A 83 -0.42 -18.54 9.58
N SER A 84 -0.27 -19.85 9.37
CA SER A 84 0.32 -20.79 10.34
C SER A 84 1.79 -20.52 10.66
N ASP A 85 2.53 -19.84 9.78
CA ASP A 85 3.96 -19.56 9.95
C ASP A 85 4.24 -18.49 11.02
N ALA A 86 3.22 -17.77 11.48
CA ALA A 86 3.27 -16.73 12.50
C ALA A 86 4.43 -15.73 12.30
N CYS A 87 4.75 -15.41 11.04
CA CYS A 87 5.86 -14.53 10.70
C CYS A 87 5.55 -13.05 11.00
N SER A 88 6.59 -12.25 11.20
CA SER A 88 6.44 -10.80 11.44
C SER A 88 6.07 -9.99 10.20
N CYS A 89 6.26 -10.54 8.99
CA CYS A 89 6.04 -9.80 7.74
C CYS A 89 4.61 -9.89 7.21
N ARG A 90 3.83 -10.93 7.54
CA ARG A 90 2.47 -11.10 7.03
C ARG A 90 1.51 -10.09 7.63
N LYS A 91 0.84 -9.30 6.81
CA LYS A 91 -0.23 -8.39 7.24
C LYS A 91 -1.31 -9.16 8.02
N PRO A 92 -1.78 -8.69 9.18
CA PRO A 92 -1.68 -7.32 9.70
C PRO A 92 -0.39 -6.95 10.43
N ASN A 93 0.64 -7.81 10.49
CA ASN A 93 1.92 -7.45 11.08
C ASN A 93 2.65 -6.40 10.22
N PRO A 94 3.38 -5.46 10.83
CA PRO A 94 3.99 -4.33 10.14
C PRO A 94 5.35 -4.63 9.50
N GLY A 95 5.85 -5.87 9.59
CA GLY A 95 7.25 -6.20 9.29
C GLY A 95 7.72 -5.83 7.88
N MET A 96 6.84 -5.85 6.87
CA MET A 96 7.21 -5.38 5.52
C MET A 96 7.46 -3.87 5.50
N LEU A 97 6.63 -3.07 6.18
CA LEU A 97 6.79 -1.62 6.27
C LEU A 97 8.03 -1.22 7.08
N LEU A 98 8.28 -1.91 8.21
CA LEU A 98 9.46 -1.66 9.03
C LEU A 98 10.74 -1.98 8.27
N ARG A 99 10.76 -3.07 7.50
CA ARG A 99 11.87 -3.43 6.64
C ARG A 99 12.11 -2.38 5.55
N ALA A 100 11.07 -1.91 4.88
CA ALA A 100 11.20 -0.85 3.88
C ALA A 100 11.75 0.44 4.49
N ALA A 101 11.29 0.81 5.70
CA ALA A 101 11.78 1.97 6.42
C ALA A 101 13.28 1.87 6.73
N GLU A 102 13.76 0.70 7.14
CA GLU A 102 15.18 0.45 7.38
C GLU A 102 15.99 0.54 6.08
N GLU A 103 15.56 -0.15 5.02
CA GLU A 103 16.29 -0.24 3.74
C GLU A 103 16.36 1.10 3.00
N HIS A 104 15.32 1.95 3.11
CA HIS A 104 15.23 3.24 2.41
C HIS A 104 15.35 4.45 3.35
N SER A 105 15.65 4.25 4.64
CA SER A 105 15.77 5.32 5.65
C SER A 105 14.52 6.21 5.74
N LEU A 106 13.31 5.59 5.73
CA LEU A 106 12.04 6.31 5.74
C LEU A 106 11.55 6.59 7.17
N ASN A 107 10.95 7.75 7.35
CA ASN A 107 10.08 7.99 8.49
C ASN A 107 8.64 7.55 8.15
N LEU A 108 8.19 6.45 8.71
CA LEU A 108 6.86 5.89 8.41
C LEU A 108 5.71 6.85 8.72
N ALA A 109 5.87 7.79 9.65
CA ALA A 109 4.87 8.84 9.88
C ALA A 109 4.64 9.75 8.65
N ASN A 110 5.60 9.77 7.72
CA ASN A 110 5.52 10.49 6.45
C ASN A 110 5.16 9.56 5.26
N CYS A 111 4.80 8.31 5.54
CA CYS A 111 4.43 7.34 4.51
C CYS A 111 2.92 7.06 4.51
N ILE A 112 2.40 6.67 3.37
CA ILE A 112 0.99 6.35 3.18
C ILE A 112 0.86 4.93 2.64
N VAL A 113 -0.01 4.14 3.27
CA VAL A 113 -0.40 2.80 2.82
C VAL A 113 -1.79 2.86 2.22
N ILE A 114 -1.96 2.30 1.04
CA ILE A 114 -3.26 2.20 0.36
C ILE A 114 -3.56 0.72 0.15
N GLY A 115 -4.71 0.28 0.65
CA GLY A 115 -5.15 -1.11 0.53
C GLY A 115 -6.65 -1.26 0.62
N ASP A 116 -7.16 -2.44 0.25
CA ASP A 116 -8.58 -2.78 0.26
C ASP A 116 -8.99 -3.63 1.47
N ARG A 117 -8.01 -4.13 2.24
CA ARG A 117 -8.27 -5.02 3.37
C ARG A 117 -7.95 -4.37 4.71
N TRP A 118 -8.73 -4.71 5.74
CA TRP A 118 -8.46 -4.28 7.11
C TRP A 118 -7.04 -4.62 7.58
N LYS A 119 -6.45 -5.70 7.07
CA LYS A 119 -5.07 -6.10 7.39
C LYS A 119 -4.04 -5.06 6.93
N ASP A 120 -4.29 -4.35 5.84
CA ASP A 120 -3.44 -3.28 5.31
C ASP A 120 -3.47 -2.09 6.26
N LEU A 121 -4.67 -1.71 6.68
CA LEU A 121 -4.91 -0.57 7.57
C LEU A 121 -4.29 -0.80 8.95
N VAL A 122 -4.47 -2.00 9.51
CA VAL A 122 -3.89 -2.35 10.82
C VAL A 122 -2.37 -2.40 10.74
N ALA A 123 -1.78 -2.96 9.67
CA ALA A 123 -0.33 -2.98 9.49
C ALA A 123 0.25 -1.57 9.40
N ALA A 124 -0.41 -0.67 8.64
CA ALA A 124 -0.01 0.73 8.53
C ALA A 124 -0.07 1.45 9.88
N HIS A 125 -1.19 1.34 10.58
CA HIS A 125 -1.38 1.94 11.91
C HIS A 125 -0.32 1.45 12.91
N THR A 126 -0.08 0.13 12.97
CA THR A 126 0.93 -0.45 13.86
C THR A 126 2.35 0.01 13.53
N ALA A 127 2.63 0.28 12.27
CA ALA A 127 3.90 0.84 11.80
C ALA A 127 4.03 2.36 12.00
N GLY A 128 2.96 3.06 12.39
CA GLY A 128 2.92 4.52 12.53
C GLY A 128 2.74 5.27 11.20
N ALA A 129 2.35 4.58 10.12
CA ALA A 129 2.04 5.17 8.83
C ALA A 129 0.57 5.58 8.71
N GLN A 130 0.29 6.53 7.83
CA GLN A 130 -1.09 6.85 7.46
C GLN A 130 -1.66 5.76 6.55
N CYS A 131 -2.99 5.56 6.58
CA CYS A 131 -3.63 4.58 5.73
C CYS A 131 -4.86 5.14 5.01
N ILE A 132 -5.09 4.68 3.80
CA ILE A 132 -6.27 4.95 2.97
C ILE A 132 -6.90 3.62 2.60
N LEU A 133 -8.21 3.50 2.83
CA LEU A 133 -8.99 2.36 2.36
C LEU A 133 -9.50 2.65 0.95
N VAL A 134 -9.29 1.71 0.02
CA VAL A 134 -9.97 1.73 -1.28
C VAL A 134 -11.13 0.75 -1.29
N LEU A 135 -12.24 1.12 -1.95
CA LEU A 135 -13.47 0.32 -1.99
C LEU A 135 -13.49 -0.72 -3.12
N THR A 136 -12.40 -0.84 -3.88
CA THR A 136 -12.18 -1.96 -4.81
C THR A 136 -11.89 -3.26 -4.04
N GLY A 137 -11.85 -4.39 -4.72
CA GLY A 137 -11.53 -5.69 -4.12
C GLY A 137 -12.42 -6.02 -2.93
N ALA A 138 -11.82 -6.21 -1.76
CA ALA A 138 -12.50 -6.49 -0.49
C ALA A 138 -12.84 -5.22 0.31
N GLY A 139 -12.72 -4.02 -0.28
CA GLY A 139 -12.85 -2.74 0.43
C GLY A 139 -14.23 -2.52 1.06
N HIS A 140 -15.31 -2.87 0.35
CA HIS A 140 -16.64 -2.80 0.92
C HIS A 140 -16.83 -3.77 2.10
N ASP A 141 -16.33 -5.00 2.02
CA ASP A 141 -16.36 -5.96 3.13
C ASP A 141 -15.54 -5.46 4.32
N THR A 142 -14.38 -4.86 4.04
CA THR A 142 -13.53 -4.21 5.06
C THR A 142 -14.27 -3.08 5.76
N LEU A 143 -14.98 -2.23 5.02
CA LEU A 143 -15.74 -1.13 5.58
C LEU A 143 -16.85 -1.62 6.52
N HIS A 144 -17.52 -2.73 6.19
CA HIS A 144 -18.56 -3.33 7.03
C HIS A 144 -17.98 -4.08 8.25
N ALA A 145 -16.75 -4.60 8.16
CA ALA A 145 -16.08 -5.32 9.24
C ALA A 145 -15.28 -4.37 10.17
N ARG A 146 -15.88 -3.26 10.58
CA ARG A 146 -15.25 -2.18 11.35
C ARG A 146 -14.62 -2.65 12.66
N GLU A 147 -15.15 -3.69 13.26
CA GLU A 147 -14.65 -4.32 14.49
C GLU A 147 -13.21 -4.86 14.36
N LYS A 148 -12.78 -5.23 13.14
CA LYS A 148 -11.43 -5.76 12.86
C LYS A 148 -10.36 -4.68 12.82
N TRP A 149 -10.75 -3.41 12.72
CA TRP A 149 -9.87 -2.25 12.66
C TRP A 149 -10.42 -1.06 13.45
N ALA A 150 -11.09 -1.37 14.58
CA ALA A 150 -11.82 -0.40 15.42
C ALA A 150 -10.93 0.78 15.86
N ASP A 151 -9.66 0.50 16.19
CA ASP A 151 -8.71 1.49 16.69
C ASP A 151 -7.98 2.25 15.57
N VAL A 152 -8.22 1.90 14.30
CA VAL A 152 -7.56 2.52 13.16
C VAL A 152 -8.42 3.62 12.58
N GLN A 153 -7.85 4.80 12.39
CA GLN A 153 -8.48 5.88 11.63
C GLN A 153 -7.85 5.96 10.24
N ALA A 154 -8.59 5.59 9.21
CA ALA A 154 -8.18 5.83 7.84
C ALA A 154 -8.21 7.34 7.56
N ALA A 155 -7.16 7.86 6.93
CA ALA A 155 -7.08 9.26 6.53
C ALA A 155 -8.13 9.61 5.47
N PHE A 156 -8.48 8.64 4.65
CA PHE A 156 -9.51 8.76 3.61
C PHE A 156 -10.07 7.38 3.25
N ILE A 157 -11.31 7.35 2.74
CA ILE A 157 -11.93 6.17 2.12
C ILE A 157 -12.24 6.56 0.69
N ALA A 158 -11.53 5.93 -0.26
CA ALA A 158 -11.60 6.24 -1.67
C ALA A 158 -12.35 5.16 -2.46
N ALA A 159 -13.03 5.53 -3.52
CA ALA A 159 -13.66 4.55 -4.40
C ALA A 159 -12.63 3.62 -5.07
N ASN A 160 -11.42 4.11 -5.33
CA ASN A 160 -10.33 3.39 -5.96
C ASN A 160 -8.97 4.07 -5.71
N VAL A 161 -7.88 3.45 -6.16
CA VAL A 161 -6.53 3.96 -5.93
C VAL A 161 -6.26 5.32 -6.61
N GLN A 162 -6.90 5.64 -7.73
CA GLN A 162 -6.74 6.94 -8.39
C GLN A 162 -7.31 8.07 -7.51
N GLU A 163 -8.51 7.89 -6.98
CA GLU A 163 -9.12 8.86 -6.06
C GLU A 163 -8.29 9.02 -4.78
N ALA A 164 -7.71 7.93 -4.26
CA ALA A 164 -6.78 7.98 -3.14
C ALA A 164 -5.56 8.87 -3.44
N VAL A 165 -4.97 8.73 -4.62
CA VAL A 165 -3.81 9.52 -5.06
C VAL A 165 -4.18 11.00 -5.28
N GLU A 166 -5.34 11.28 -5.85
CA GLU A 166 -5.86 12.64 -6.00
C GLU A 166 -6.07 13.33 -4.65
N PHE A 167 -6.64 12.62 -3.67
CA PHE A 167 -6.79 13.10 -2.30
C PHE A 167 -5.43 13.46 -1.68
N ILE A 168 -4.43 12.58 -1.82
CA ILE A 168 -3.08 12.79 -1.30
C ILE A 168 -2.50 14.08 -1.87
N PHE A 169 -2.55 14.29 -3.17
CA PHE A 169 -1.92 15.45 -3.82
C PHE A 169 -2.68 16.75 -3.55
N THR A 170 -4.00 16.70 -3.45
CA THR A 170 -4.81 17.86 -3.07
C THR A 170 -4.51 18.29 -1.63
N SER A 171 -4.40 17.33 -0.70
CA SER A 171 -4.10 17.61 0.72
C SER A 171 -2.70 18.20 0.91
N LEU A 172 -1.72 17.77 0.09
CA LEU A 172 -0.36 18.35 0.11
C LEU A 172 -0.35 19.81 -0.39
N SER A 173 -1.18 20.11 -1.39
CA SER A 173 -1.28 21.47 -1.96
C SER A 173 -1.97 22.45 -1.02
N SER A 174 -2.71 21.95 -0.03
CA SER A 174 -3.52 22.74 0.91
C SER A 174 -2.78 23.11 2.20
N GLN A 175 -1.54 22.67 2.43
CA GLN A 175 -0.75 23.11 3.57
C GLN A 175 -0.22 24.51 3.30
N PRO A 176 -0.59 25.55 4.12
CA PRO A 176 -0.05 26.88 3.96
C PRO A 176 1.47 26.84 4.15
N ILE A 177 2.20 27.45 3.23
CA ILE A 177 3.62 27.75 3.39
C ILE A 177 3.74 28.70 4.58
N LEU A 178 4.14 28.17 5.74
CA LEU A 178 4.49 29.04 6.87
C LEU A 178 5.67 29.91 6.43
N PRO A 179 5.56 31.24 6.48
CA PRO A 179 6.68 32.09 6.16
C PRO A 179 7.80 31.85 7.15
N HIS A 180 8.99 31.55 6.64
CA HIS A 180 10.20 31.50 7.46
C HIS A 180 10.32 32.84 8.20
N SER A 181 10.10 32.80 9.51
CA SER A 181 10.42 33.95 10.37
C SER A 181 11.94 34.13 10.36
N HIS A 182 12.41 35.07 9.58
CA HIS A 182 13.74 35.63 9.75
C HIS A 182 13.74 36.41 11.06
N THR A 183 14.20 35.79 12.13
CA THR A 183 14.64 36.53 13.32
C THR A 183 16.09 36.96 13.09
N ARG A 184 16.25 38.25 13.12
CA ARG A 184 17.54 38.95 13.15
C ARG A 184 18.27 38.66 14.46
#